data_741b675537fed6cf4dc629cf52ce719f
#
_entry.id   741b675537fed6cf4dc629cf52ce719f
#
_cell.length_a   1.000
_cell.length_b   1.000
_cell.length_c   1.000
_cell.angle_alpha   90.00
_cell.angle_beta   90.00
_cell.angle_gamma   90.00
#
_symmetry.space_group_name_H-M   'P 1'
#
loop_
_entity.id
_entity.type
_entity.pdbx_description
1 polymer ?
#
loop_
_entity_poly.entity_id
_entity_poly.type
_entity_poly.pdbx_seq_one_letter_code
_entity_poly.pdbx_strand_id
1 'polypeptide(L)'
;MLCTGLPGLEMQRHEIEHVLRAAAAISNETSFVLVGSQVVGLLIDSPPGELLVSAELDLYPSLHPEKADLIDGAIGALSTFHDTFGYHADGVGPETATLPSDWMQRAKIVYLGDITAICPDLHDLAVSKCAAGRPKDADFVRVLLRDHLVDLETLQQRIAKLSVTAGAASVIADWARRRATEARP
;
A
#
# COMPACT_ATOMS: atom_id res chain seq x y z
N MET A 1 -25.96 14.53 -14.57
CA MET A 1 -25.68 15.08 -13.22
C MET A 1 -24.26 14.66 -12.88
N LEU A 2 -23.30 15.56 -13.10
CA LEU A 2 -21.86 15.28 -12.92
C LEU A 2 -21.59 15.30 -11.42
N CYS A 3 -21.23 14.15 -10.84
CA CYS A 3 -20.62 14.09 -9.51
C CYS A 3 -19.22 14.69 -9.64
N THR A 4 -19.09 15.97 -9.32
CA THR A 4 -17.80 16.61 -9.06
C THR A 4 -17.28 16.06 -7.74
N GLY A 5 -16.45 15.01 -7.80
CA GLY A 5 -15.60 14.61 -6.69
C GLY A 5 -14.74 15.82 -6.29
N LEU A 6 -14.59 16.05 -5.00
CA LEU A 6 -13.68 17.06 -4.46
C LEU A 6 -12.27 16.77 -5.00
N PRO A 7 -11.59 17.73 -5.66
CA PRO A 7 -10.22 17.53 -6.07
C PRO A 7 -9.33 17.54 -4.82
N GLY A 8 -8.54 16.48 -4.57
CA GLY A 8 -7.47 16.57 -3.60
C GLY A 8 -7.23 15.41 -2.64
N LEU A 9 -7.80 14.21 -2.86
CA LEU A 9 -7.55 13.07 -1.97
C LEU A 9 -7.01 11.81 -2.69
N GLU A 10 -6.88 11.83 -4.00
CA GLU A 10 -6.44 10.68 -4.80
C GLU A 10 -5.05 10.95 -5.37
N MET A 11 -4.04 10.20 -4.91
CA MET A 11 -2.71 10.31 -5.48
C MET A 11 -2.66 9.63 -6.86
N GLN A 12 -2.29 10.41 -7.89
CA GLN A 12 -2.14 9.93 -9.25
C GLN A 12 -0.78 9.28 -9.47
N ARG A 13 -0.65 8.42 -10.49
CA ARG A 13 0.62 7.74 -10.80
C ARG A 13 1.81 8.69 -10.92
N HIS A 14 1.65 9.82 -11.59
CA HIS A 14 2.73 10.80 -11.75
C HIS A 14 3.14 11.47 -10.44
N GLU A 15 2.23 11.55 -9.46
CA GLU A 15 2.51 12.05 -8.11
C GLU A 15 3.28 11.02 -7.29
N ILE A 16 2.94 9.73 -7.43
CA ILE A 16 3.75 8.63 -6.85
C ILE A 16 5.18 8.69 -7.41
N GLU A 17 5.33 8.86 -8.73
CA GLU A 17 6.63 9.02 -9.37
C GLU A 17 7.39 10.25 -8.87
N HIS A 18 6.69 11.35 -8.60
CA HIS A 18 7.31 12.56 -8.03
C HIS A 18 7.82 12.33 -6.61
N VAL A 19 7.02 11.70 -5.75
CA VAL A 19 7.46 11.32 -4.39
C VAL A 19 8.67 10.41 -4.44
N LEU A 20 8.67 9.39 -5.29
CA LEU A 20 9.79 8.45 -5.42
C LEU A 20 11.07 9.14 -5.91
N ARG A 21 10.99 10.09 -6.86
CA ARG A 21 12.14 10.89 -7.28
C ARG A 21 12.70 11.76 -6.17
N ALA A 22 11.81 12.39 -5.38
CA ALA A 22 12.22 13.17 -4.22
C ALA A 22 12.88 12.28 -3.16
N ALA A 23 12.29 11.13 -2.84
CA ALA A 23 12.85 10.15 -1.92
C ALA A 23 14.23 9.64 -2.37
N ALA A 24 14.42 9.39 -3.67
CA ALA A 24 15.70 8.99 -4.24
C ALA A 24 16.78 10.07 -4.06
N ALA A 25 16.44 11.32 -4.32
CA ALA A 25 17.37 12.44 -4.15
C ALA A 25 17.78 12.64 -2.68
N ILE A 26 16.84 12.44 -1.73
CA ILE A 26 17.09 12.63 -0.30
C ILE A 26 17.92 11.47 0.28
N SER A 27 17.58 10.23 -0.03
CA SER A 27 18.20 9.03 0.54
C SER A 27 19.46 8.57 -0.20
N ASN A 28 19.67 9.06 -1.42
CA ASN A 28 20.65 8.55 -2.38
C ASN A 28 20.47 7.05 -2.66
N GLU A 29 19.23 6.63 -2.77
CA GLU A 29 18.80 5.26 -3.09
C GLU A 29 17.92 5.27 -4.34
N THR A 30 17.90 4.18 -5.09
CA THR A 30 17.10 4.05 -6.32
C THR A 30 16.10 2.90 -6.26
N SER A 31 16.07 2.14 -5.16
CA SER A 31 15.19 1.00 -5.00
C SER A 31 14.40 1.13 -3.70
N PHE A 32 13.08 1.09 -3.79
CA PHE A 32 12.16 1.30 -2.67
C PHE A 32 11.14 0.18 -2.58
N VAL A 33 10.83 -0.24 -1.36
CA VAL A 33 9.67 -1.07 -1.06
C VAL A 33 8.50 -0.16 -0.70
N LEU A 34 7.35 -0.38 -1.35
CA LEU A 34 6.10 0.33 -1.11
C LEU A 34 5.11 -0.62 -0.42
N VAL A 35 4.48 -0.18 0.67
CA VAL A 35 3.63 -1.08 1.47
C VAL A 35 2.20 -0.57 1.71
N GLY A 36 1.93 0.68 1.40
CA GLY A 36 0.63 1.32 1.62
C GLY A 36 -0.40 1.10 0.52
N SER A 37 -1.55 1.76 0.67
CA SER A 37 -2.67 1.65 -0.28
C SER A 37 -2.34 2.14 -1.68
N GLN A 38 -1.41 3.10 -1.81
CA GLN A 38 -1.03 3.69 -3.10
C GLN A 38 -0.31 2.73 -4.05
N VAL A 39 0.11 1.56 -3.57
CA VAL A 39 0.59 0.44 -4.42
C VAL A 39 -0.40 0.12 -5.55
N VAL A 40 -1.72 0.23 -5.31
CA VAL A 40 -2.74 -0.03 -6.35
C VAL A 40 -2.61 0.90 -7.55
N GLY A 41 -2.20 2.16 -7.33
CA GLY A 41 -1.98 3.14 -8.41
C GLY A 41 -0.80 2.80 -9.33
N LEU A 42 0.10 1.91 -8.90
CA LEU A 42 1.18 1.38 -9.73
C LEU A 42 0.84 0.04 -10.38
N LEU A 43 -0.01 -0.78 -9.75
CA LEU A 43 -0.29 -2.15 -10.18
C LEU A 43 -1.54 -2.28 -11.04
N ILE A 44 -2.46 -1.30 -11.00
CA ILE A 44 -3.72 -1.31 -11.73
C ILE A 44 -3.76 -0.07 -12.63
N ASP A 45 -4.01 -0.24 -13.92
CA ASP A 45 -4.03 0.87 -14.88
C ASP A 45 -5.17 1.88 -14.61
N SER A 46 -6.31 1.41 -14.14
CA SER A 46 -7.49 2.23 -13.80
C SER A 46 -8.11 1.70 -12.52
N PRO A 47 -7.46 1.96 -11.36
CA PRO A 47 -7.97 1.44 -10.09
C PRO A 47 -9.28 2.16 -9.72
N PRO A 48 -10.20 1.48 -9.02
CA PRO A 48 -11.36 2.14 -8.41
C PRO A 48 -10.91 3.31 -7.51
N GLY A 49 -11.54 4.49 -7.67
CA GLY A 49 -11.19 5.69 -6.88
C GLY A 49 -11.27 5.46 -5.38
N GLU A 50 -12.18 4.58 -4.93
CA GLU A 50 -12.31 4.16 -3.53
C GLU A 50 -11.01 3.56 -2.94
N LEU A 51 -10.09 3.07 -3.78
CA LEU A 51 -8.78 2.53 -3.36
C LEU A 51 -7.67 3.59 -3.28
N LEU A 52 -7.88 4.78 -3.87
CA LEU A 52 -6.87 5.84 -3.99
C LEU A 52 -7.00 6.96 -2.97
N VAL A 53 -7.85 6.82 -1.97
CA VAL A 53 -8.23 7.88 -1.00
C VAL A 53 -7.13 8.26 0.00
N SER A 54 -5.85 8.10 -0.32
CA SER A 54 -4.73 8.51 0.52
C SER A 54 -3.79 9.45 -0.23
N ALA A 55 -3.32 10.49 0.45
CA ALA A 55 -2.29 11.40 -0.04
C ALA A 55 -0.88 11.01 0.43
N GLU A 56 -0.75 9.89 1.15
CA GLU A 56 0.50 9.37 1.70
C GLU A 56 1.01 8.17 0.91
N LEU A 57 2.31 8.14 0.64
CA LEU A 57 3.01 6.99 0.05
C LEU A 57 3.90 6.35 1.11
N ASP A 58 3.50 5.18 1.64
CA ASP A 58 4.28 4.41 2.60
C ASP A 58 5.43 3.71 1.89
N LEU A 59 6.67 4.05 2.24
CA LEU A 59 7.84 3.49 1.58
C LEU A 59 9.09 3.44 2.47
N TYR A 60 10.03 2.57 2.09
CA TYR A 60 11.38 2.55 2.62
C TYR A 60 12.41 2.11 1.56
N PRO A 61 13.66 2.59 1.62
CA PRO A 61 14.73 2.08 0.76
C PRO A 61 14.97 0.60 0.97
N SER A 62 15.02 -0.18 -0.11
CA SER A 62 15.04 -1.65 -0.03
C SER A 62 16.31 -2.22 0.60
N LEU A 63 17.47 -1.56 0.40
CA LEU A 63 18.77 -1.98 0.91
C LEU A 63 19.16 -1.29 2.23
N HIS A 64 18.60 -0.11 2.46
CA HIS A 64 18.92 0.76 3.61
C HIS A 64 17.63 1.29 4.24
N PRO A 65 16.78 0.40 4.83
CA PRO A 65 15.48 0.81 5.38
C PRO A 65 15.59 1.86 6.50
N GLU A 66 16.73 1.94 7.19
CA GLU A 66 17.02 2.96 8.20
C GLU A 66 17.03 4.39 7.65
N LYS A 67 17.16 4.56 6.33
CA LYS A 67 17.08 5.88 5.68
C LYS A 67 15.64 6.37 5.47
N ALA A 68 14.64 5.57 5.83
CA ALA A 68 13.24 5.99 5.78
C ALA A 68 12.99 7.24 6.61
N ASP A 69 13.64 7.37 7.77
CA ASP A 69 13.54 8.56 8.63
C ASP A 69 14.03 9.85 7.94
N LEU A 70 15.02 9.77 7.03
CA LEU A 70 15.48 10.93 6.25
C LEU A 70 14.42 11.37 5.26
N ILE A 71 13.72 10.43 4.66
CA ILE A 71 12.65 10.69 3.70
C ILE A 71 11.46 11.32 4.43
N ASP A 72 11.03 10.71 5.52
CA ASP A 72 9.93 11.21 6.35
C ASP A 72 10.20 12.63 6.86
N GLY A 73 11.39 12.88 7.38
CA GLY A 73 11.80 14.20 7.88
C GLY A 73 11.86 15.30 6.81
N ALA A 74 12.07 14.94 5.54
CA ALA A 74 12.24 15.92 4.46
C ALA A 74 10.95 16.15 3.65
N ILE A 75 10.20 15.09 3.35
CA ILE A 75 9.00 15.12 2.50
C ILE A 75 7.79 14.39 3.12
N GLY A 76 7.82 14.17 4.43
CA GLY A 76 6.73 13.57 5.20
C GLY A 76 5.57 14.52 5.46
N ALA A 77 4.63 14.08 6.28
CA ALA A 77 3.48 14.87 6.70
C ALA A 77 3.94 16.21 7.33
N LEU A 78 3.20 17.28 7.04
CA LEU A 78 3.49 18.63 7.52
C LEU A 78 4.83 19.25 7.05
N SER A 79 5.51 18.63 6.09
CA SER A 79 6.70 19.22 5.45
C SER A 79 6.30 20.30 4.44
N THR A 80 7.27 21.13 4.04
CA THR A 80 7.08 22.10 2.95
C THR A 80 6.70 21.41 1.63
N PHE A 81 7.16 20.16 1.43
CA PHE A 81 6.78 19.35 0.27
C PHE A 81 5.28 19.05 0.32
N HIS A 82 4.77 18.55 1.46
CA HIS A 82 3.35 18.27 1.66
C HIS A 82 2.49 19.55 1.47
N ASP A 83 2.91 20.65 2.08
CA ASP A 83 2.18 21.94 1.96
C ASP A 83 2.12 22.45 0.51
N THR A 84 3.16 22.13 -0.29
CA THR A 84 3.26 22.61 -1.67
C THR A 84 2.45 21.74 -2.64
N PHE A 85 2.50 20.43 -2.48
CA PHE A 85 1.98 19.46 -3.47
C PHE A 85 0.70 18.76 -3.03
N GLY A 86 0.33 18.78 -1.74
CA GLY A 86 -0.87 18.15 -1.20
C GLY A 86 -0.75 16.64 -0.99
N TYR A 87 0.41 16.05 -1.26
CA TYR A 87 0.76 14.66 -1.00
C TYR A 87 2.16 14.55 -0.41
N HIS A 88 2.51 13.42 0.18
CA HIS A 88 3.77 13.25 0.89
C HIS A 88 4.23 11.79 0.92
N ALA A 89 5.49 11.57 1.31
CA ALA A 89 5.98 10.25 1.69
C ALA A 89 5.68 9.99 3.16
N ASP A 90 5.42 8.74 3.50
CA ASP A 90 5.47 8.23 4.88
C ASP A 90 6.64 7.25 4.94
N GLY A 91 7.76 7.71 5.50
CA GLY A 91 8.96 6.90 5.67
C GLY A 91 8.75 5.88 6.78
N VAL A 92 8.54 4.63 6.40
CA VAL A 92 8.17 3.55 7.32
C VAL A 92 9.26 2.48 7.42
N GLY A 93 9.18 1.63 8.47
CA GLY A 93 10.04 0.45 8.57
C GLY A 93 9.41 -0.79 7.90
N PRO A 94 10.25 -1.83 7.63
CA PRO A 94 9.76 -3.09 7.07
C PRO A 94 8.68 -3.77 7.90
N GLU A 95 8.64 -3.52 9.21
CA GLU A 95 7.66 -4.06 10.17
C GLU A 95 6.28 -3.39 10.09
N THR A 96 6.15 -2.27 9.39
CA THR A 96 4.89 -1.52 9.28
C THR A 96 3.80 -2.33 8.58
N ALA A 97 4.16 -3.15 7.60
CA ALA A 97 3.24 -4.03 6.90
C ALA A 97 3.42 -5.49 7.36
N THR A 98 2.36 -6.09 7.88
CA THR A 98 2.35 -7.53 8.18
C THR A 98 2.10 -8.31 6.89
N LEU A 99 3.16 -8.83 6.29
CA LEU A 99 3.13 -9.55 5.01
C LEU A 99 3.44 -11.04 5.20
N PRO A 100 2.93 -11.94 4.32
CA PRO A 100 3.33 -13.36 4.32
C PRO A 100 4.85 -13.52 4.21
N SER A 101 5.44 -14.52 4.87
CA SER A 101 6.89 -14.71 4.90
C SER A 101 7.56 -14.88 3.52
N ASP A 102 6.78 -15.29 2.52
CA ASP A 102 7.23 -15.52 1.14
C ASP A 102 6.75 -14.45 0.14
N TRP A 103 6.29 -13.29 0.61
CA TRP A 103 5.71 -12.24 -0.24
C TRP A 103 6.69 -11.73 -1.33
N MET A 104 7.99 -11.67 -1.02
CA MET A 104 9.02 -11.24 -1.97
C MET A 104 9.07 -12.10 -3.24
N GLN A 105 8.68 -13.39 -3.17
CA GLN A 105 8.64 -14.28 -4.34
C GLN A 105 7.55 -13.88 -5.34
N ARG A 106 6.58 -13.08 -4.90
CA ARG A 106 5.43 -12.60 -5.70
C ARG A 106 5.44 -11.09 -5.90
N ALA A 107 6.43 -10.42 -5.34
CA ALA A 107 6.54 -8.97 -5.43
C ALA A 107 6.49 -8.50 -6.89
N LYS A 108 5.79 -7.40 -7.12
CA LYS A 108 5.72 -6.73 -8.41
C LYS A 108 6.80 -5.66 -8.48
N ILE A 109 7.60 -5.72 -9.51
CA ILE A 109 8.66 -4.75 -9.75
C ILE A 109 8.17 -3.76 -10.80
N VAL A 110 8.14 -2.49 -10.43
CA VAL A 110 7.75 -1.40 -11.33
C VAL A 110 8.97 -0.49 -11.53
N TYR A 111 9.33 -0.29 -12.79
CA TYR A 111 10.44 0.60 -13.16
C TYR A 111 9.90 1.97 -13.55
N LEU A 112 10.43 3.01 -12.94
CA LEU A 112 10.04 4.41 -13.11
C LEU A 112 11.29 5.23 -13.45
N GLY A 113 11.76 5.12 -14.69
CA GLY A 113 13.09 5.60 -15.08
C GLY A 113 14.18 4.78 -14.38
N ASP A 114 15.05 5.47 -13.64
CA ASP A 114 16.14 4.84 -12.88
C ASP A 114 15.71 4.33 -11.49
N ILE A 115 14.43 4.51 -11.13
CA ILE A 115 13.91 4.12 -9.84
C ILE A 115 13.17 2.78 -9.96
N THR A 116 13.39 1.91 -9.00
CA THR A 116 12.72 0.61 -8.86
C THR A 116 11.77 0.64 -7.66
N ALA A 117 10.49 0.44 -7.90
CA ALA A 117 9.48 0.22 -6.86
C ALA A 117 9.20 -1.28 -6.71
N ILE A 118 9.37 -1.81 -5.51
CA ILE A 118 9.09 -3.19 -5.14
C ILE A 118 7.77 -3.18 -4.37
N CYS A 119 6.73 -3.76 -4.94
CA CYS A 119 5.38 -3.74 -4.39
C CYS A 119 4.95 -5.15 -4.00
N PRO A 120 4.28 -5.36 -2.85
CA PRO A 120 3.54 -6.59 -2.64
C PRO A 120 2.48 -6.74 -3.74
N ASP A 121 2.16 -7.96 -4.15
CA ASP A 121 1.02 -8.15 -5.03
C ASP A 121 -0.30 -7.80 -4.31
N LEU A 122 -1.41 -7.71 -5.05
CA LEU A 122 -2.68 -7.24 -4.49
C LEU A 122 -3.21 -8.15 -3.35
N HIS A 123 -2.95 -9.46 -3.41
CA HIS A 123 -3.37 -10.36 -2.33
C HIS A 123 -2.50 -10.17 -1.08
N ASP A 124 -1.18 -10.02 -1.22
CA ASP A 124 -0.29 -9.78 -0.07
C ASP A 124 -0.58 -8.40 0.56
N LEU A 125 -0.88 -7.38 -0.27
CA LEU A 125 -1.34 -6.09 0.20
C LEU A 125 -2.67 -6.22 0.98
N ALA A 126 -3.64 -6.96 0.45
CA ALA A 126 -4.92 -7.20 1.12
C ALA A 126 -4.74 -7.96 2.44
N VAL A 127 -3.82 -8.93 2.50
CA VAL A 127 -3.47 -9.64 3.75
C VAL A 127 -2.92 -8.67 4.80
N SER A 128 -2.04 -7.75 4.41
CA SER A 128 -1.55 -6.71 5.33
C SER A 128 -2.69 -5.83 5.86
N LYS A 129 -3.66 -5.46 5.02
CA LYS A 129 -4.85 -4.72 5.43
C LYS A 129 -5.74 -5.53 6.38
N CYS A 130 -5.91 -6.83 6.11
CA CYS A 130 -6.64 -7.73 7.02
C CYS A 130 -5.97 -7.84 8.39
N ALA A 131 -4.64 -7.87 8.43
CA ALA A 131 -3.88 -7.92 9.67
C ALA A 131 -3.96 -6.61 10.47
N ALA A 132 -3.95 -5.46 9.80
CA ALA A 132 -4.13 -4.15 10.43
C ALA A 132 -5.54 -3.93 10.95
N GLY A 133 -6.57 -4.38 10.23
CA GLY A 133 -7.96 -4.48 10.68
C GLY A 133 -8.65 -3.14 11.02
N ARG A 134 -8.14 -2.02 10.53
CA ARG A 134 -8.70 -0.69 10.76
C ARG A 134 -9.99 -0.48 9.95
N PRO A 135 -10.88 0.47 10.33
CA PRO A 135 -12.09 0.75 9.54
C PRO A 135 -11.81 1.06 8.07
N LYS A 136 -10.80 1.88 7.77
CA LYS A 136 -10.38 2.19 6.38
C LYS A 136 -9.89 0.95 5.61
N ASP A 137 -9.28 -0.02 6.32
CA ASP A 137 -8.81 -1.26 5.70
C ASP A 137 -9.98 -2.19 5.34
N ALA A 138 -11.10 -2.11 6.08
CA ALA A 138 -12.31 -2.86 5.78
C ALA A 138 -12.92 -2.43 4.43
N ASP A 139 -13.02 -1.13 4.19
CA ASP A 139 -13.52 -0.58 2.94
C ASP A 139 -12.62 -0.99 1.78
N PHE A 140 -11.31 -0.84 1.97
CA PHE A 140 -10.30 -1.20 0.97
C PHE A 140 -10.39 -2.69 0.55
N VAL A 141 -10.43 -3.61 1.52
CA VAL A 141 -10.51 -5.06 1.24
C VAL A 141 -11.85 -5.43 0.61
N ARG A 142 -12.97 -4.78 1.02
CA ARG A 142 -14.28 -5.00 0.40
C ARG A 142 -14.28 -4.63 -1.09
N VAL A 143 -13.67 -3.50 -1.46
CA VAL A 143 -13.55 -3.07 -2.85
C VAL A 143 -12.73 -4.08 -3.65
N LEU A 144 -11.57 -4.50 -3.15
CA LEU A 144 -10.75 -5.51 -3.82
C LEU A 144 -11.49 -6.82 -4.07
N LEU A 145 -12.30 -7.28 -3.10
CA LEU A 145 -13.10 -8.51 -3.22
C LEU A 145 -14.31 -8.32 -4.14
N ARG A 146 -15.03 -7.20 -4.02
CA ARG A 146 -16.20 -6.87 -4.84
C ARG A 146 -15.85 -6.83 -6.33
N ASP A 147 -14.71 -6.20 -6.66
CA ASP A 147 -14.26 -6.00 -8.02
C ASP A 147 -13.38 -7.15 -8.55
N HIS A 148 -13.34 -8.28 -7.81
CA HIS A 148 -12.60 -9.49 -8.17
C HIS A 148 -11.10 -9.26 -8.42
N LEU A 149 -10.52 -8.22 -7.80
CA LEU A 149 -9.08 -7.94 -7.84
C LEU A 149 -8.28 -8.89 -6.93
N VAL A 150 -8.95 -9.43 -5.91
CA VAL A 150 -8.47 -10.50 -5.04
C VAL A 150 -9.59 -11.50 -4.76
N ASP A 151 -9.25 -12.72 -4.33
CA ASP A 151 -10.19 -13.75 -3.92
C ASP A 151 -9.94 -14.21 -2.48
N LEU A 152 -11.00 -14.65 -1.81
CA LEU A 152 -10.95 -15.06 -0.40
C LEU A 152 -10.10 -16.30 -0.17
N GLU A 153 -10.10 -17.26 -1.08
CA GLU A 153 -9.35 -18.52 -0.93
C GLU A 153 -7.86 -18.23 -0.88
N THR A 154 -7.36 -17.44 -1.84
CA THR A 154 -5.97 -17.02 -1.88
C THR A 154 -5.60 -16.17 -0.65
N LEU A 155 -6.49 -15.27 -0.19
CA LEU A 155 -6.25 -14.50 1.04
C LEU A 155 -6.06 -15.44 2.25
N GLN A 156 -6.91 -16.45 2.41
CA GLN A 156 -6.79 -17.40 3.52
C GLN A 156 -5.51 -18.23 3.46
N GLN A 157 -5.12 -18.70 2.28
CA GLN A 157 -3.86 -19.42 2.08
C GLN A 157 -2.65 -18.57 2.46
N ARG A 158 -2.66 -17.26 2.16
CA ARG A 158 -1.57 -16.35 2.48
C ARG A 158 -1.57 -15.89 3.94
N ILE A 159 -2.73 -15.70 4.55
CA ILE A 159 -2.85 -15.44 6.00
C ILE A 159 -2.21 -16.58 6.81
N ALA A 160 -2.35 -17.83 6.36
CA ALA A 160 -1.70 -18.97 7.00
C ALA A 160 -0.16 -18.94 6.97
N LYS A 161 0.44 -18.09 6.12
CA LYS A 161 1.90 -17.90 6.00
C LYS A 161 2.41 -16.67 6.77
N LEU A 162 1.54 -15.98 7.50
CA LEU A 162 1.96 -14.89 8.37
C LEU A 162 2.77 -15.41 9.55
N SER A 163 3.80 -14.68 9.92
CA SER A 163 4.62 -14.95 11.11
C SER A 163 3.92 -14.45 12.39
N VAL A 164 2.74 -14.97 12.65
CA VAL A 164 1.90 -14.63 13.81
C VAL A 164 1.44 -15.91 14.52
N THR A 165 0.87 -15.79 15.73
CA THR A 165 0.32 -16.96 16.43
C THR A 165 -0.88 -17.54 15.67
N ALA A 166 -1.14 -18.82 15.85
CA ALA A 166 -2.29 -19.48 15.21
C ALA A 166 -3.63 -18.82 15.58
N GLY A 167 -3.77 -18.33 16.81
CA GLY A 167 -4.95 -17.58 17.24
C GLY A 167 -5.09 -16.25 16.49
N ALA A 168 -4.01 -15.50 16.34
CA ALA A 168 -4.01 -14.25 15.55
C ALA A 168 -4.34 -14.51 14.08
N ALA A 169 -3.73 -15.54 13.46
CA ALA A 169 -4.03 -15.92 12.08
C ALA A 169 -5.52 -16.26 11.91
N SER A 170 -6.12 -16.99 12.87
CA SER A 170 -7.55 -17.30 12.84
C SER A 170 -8.42 -16.03 12.89
N VAL A 171 -8.11 -15.09 13.77
CA VAL A 171 -8.83 -13.80 13.87
C VAL A 171 -8.75 -13.02 12.56
N ILE A 172 -7.56 -12.96 11.94
CA ILE A 172 -7.35 -12.28 10.66
C ILE A 172 -8.15 -12.98 9.54
N ALA A 173 -8.14 -14.31 9.51
CA ALA A 173 -8.91 -15.08 8.53
C ALA A 173 -10.43 -14.90 8.69
N ASP A 174 -10.93 -14.83 9.93
CA ASP A 174 -12.33 -14.53 10.22
C ASP A 174 -12.70 -13.11 9.79
N TRP A 175 -11.80 -12.16 9.99
CA TRP A 175 -11.98 -10.78 9.56
C TRP A 175 -12.11 -10.70 8.03
N ALA A 176 -11.24 -11.41 7.28
CA ALA A 176 -11.29 -11.47 5.82
C ALA A 176 -12.60 -12.12 5.32
N ARG A 177 -13.07 -13.20 5.97
CA ARG A 177 -14.35 -13.83 5.63
C ARG A 177 -15.54 -12.89 5.79
N ARG A 178 -15.57 -12.09 6.86
CA ARG A 178 -16.63 -11.07 7.04
C ARG A 178 -16.61 -10.05 5.90
N ARG A 179 -15.44 -9.56 5.49
CA ARG A 179 -15.32 -8.61 4.35
C ARG A 179 -15.81 -9.23 3.04
N ALA A 180 -15.51 -10.51 2.81
CA ALA A 180 -15.99 -11.22 1.62
C ALA A 180 -17.53 -11.40 1.62
N THR A 181 -18.14 -11.57 2.79
CA THR A 181 -19.60 -11.63 2.91
C THR A 181 -20.24 -10.26 2.63
N GLU A 182 -19.64 -9.19 3.12
CA GLU A 182 -20.11 -7.82 2.91
C GLU A 182 -19.88 -7.30 1.47
N ALA A 183 -18.91 -7.87 0.76
CA ALA A 183 -18.60 -7.52 -0.64
C ALA A 183 -19.58 -8.11 -1.66
N ARG A 184 -20.44 -9.05 -1.24
CA ARG A 184 -21.48 -9.62 -2.12
C ARG A 184 -22.60 -8.60 -2.35
N PRO A 185 -23.12 -8.51 -3.60
CA PRO A 185 -24.24 -7.63 -3.94
C PRO A 185 -25.53 -8.01 -3.20
#